data_2af10f4651ef4bfff9a18ec57c28a433
#
_entry.id   2af10f4651ef4bfff9a18ec57c28a433
#
_cell.length_a   1.000
_cell.length_b   1.000
_cell.length_c   1.000
_cell.angle_alpha   90.00
_cell.angle_beta   90.00
_cell.angle_gamma   90.00
#
_symmetry.space_group_name_H-M   'P 1'
#
loop_
_entity.id
_entity.type
_entity.pdbx_description
1 polymer ?
#
loop_
_entity_poly.entity_id
_entity_poly.type
_entity_poly.pdbx_seq_one_letter_code
_entity_poly.pdbx_strand_id
1 'polypeptide(L)'
;KAIDIDAKTDVYALGVVLYEVLTGMPPFDPQALRDAGLEKMREIIRTQPPPKPSTQLSSISDGDAATKIAQARQTQIAALAGLLRKELEWIPLKALKKQRNERYDSAKDMGDDIRRYLAGEALEAGPESTIYRFKKTLRKHKGLFIAAAIVFLVLVGGIITTTTESIRANKQATIALEEKSRAEAVKDFVTTMLSSVDP
;
A
#
# COMPACT_ATOMS: atom_id res chain seq x y z
N LYS A 1 13.95 42.19 13.21
CA LYS A 1 13.05 41.01 13.28
C LYS A 1 13.94 39.83 13.51
N ALA A 2 13.85 39.19 14.69
CA ALA A 2 14.50 37.92 14.94
C ALA A 2 14.01 36.94 13.86
N ILE A 3 14.93 36.26 13.20
CA ILE A 3 14.61 35.18 12.28
C ILE A 3 14.08 34.09 13.19
N ASP A 4 12.80 33.80 13.08
CA ASP A 4 12.15 32.68 13.77
C ASP A 4 12.73 31.39 13.15
N ILE A 5 13.85 30.94 13.71
CA ILE A 5 14.52 29.69 13.35
C ILE A 5 13.74 28.59 14.04
N ASP A 6 12.76 28.10 13.34
CA ASP A 6 11.86 27.07 13.77
C ASP A 6 12.38 25.71 13.28
N ALA A 7 11.99 24.62 13.92
CA ALA A 7 12.29 23.23 13.56
C ALA A 7 12.00 22.92 12.08
N LYS A 8 11.05 23.62 11.46
CA LYS A 8 10.71 23.49 10.03
C LYS A 8 11.77 24.08 9.08
N THR A 9 12.64 24.97 9.59
CA THR A 9 13.83 25.44 8.84
C THR A 9 14.89 24.35 8.81
N ASP A 10 15.09 23.65 9.91
CA ASP A 10 16.03 22.51 9.98
C ASP A 10 15.53 21.35 9.10
N VAL A 11 14.23 21.08 9.07
CA VAL A 11 13.61 20.11 8.16
C VAL A 11 13.92 20.43 6.70
N TYR A 12 13.83 21.72 6.30
CA TYR A 12 14.17 22.13 4.95
C TYR A 12 15.65 21.88 4.63
N ALA A 13 16.55 22.25 5.54
CA ALA A 13 17.99 22.01 5.37
C ALA A 13 18.30 20.51 5.27
N LEU A 14 17.70 19.67 6.13
CA LEU A 14 17.80 18.22 6.03
C LEU A 14 17.22 17.67 4.71
N GLY A 15 16.16 18.28 4.20
CA GLY A 15 15.59 17.97 2.90
C GLY A 15 16.57 18.21 1.75
N VAL A 16 17.32 19.33 1.78
CA VAL A 16 18.39 19.62 0.80
C VAL A 16 19.48 18.56 0.89
N VAL A 17 19.95 18.26 2.10
CA VAL A 17 21.01 17.25 2.31
C VAL A 17 20.55 15.87 1.82
N LEU A 18 19.33 15.45 2.18
CA LEU A 18 18.79 14.16 1.71
C LEU A 18 18.67 14.12 0.19
N TYR A 19 18.20 15.21 -0.41
CA TYR A 19 18.11 15.32 -1.87
C TYR A 19 19.47 15.10 -2.53
N GLU A 20 20.51 15.79 -2.03
CA GLU A 20 21.88 15.66 -2.53
C GLU A 20 22.46 14.27 -2.26
N VAL A 21 22.21 13.70 -1.08
CA VAL A 21 22.61 12.34 -0.77
C VAL A 21 21.99 11.35 -1.76
N LEU A 22 20.75 11.53 -2.18
CA LEU A 22 20.06 10.63 -3.10
C LEU A 22 20.49 10.79 -4.55
N THR A 23 20.73 12.03 -5.00
CA THR A 23 20.97 12.35 -6.41
C THR A 23 22.45 12.61 -6.73
N GLY A 24 23.27 12.93 -5.73
CA GLY A 24 24.64 13.43 -5.92
C GLY A 24 24.70 14.90 -6.31
N MET A 25 23.57 15.61 -6.32
CA MET A 25 23.46 17.01 -6.74
C MET A 25 22.44 17.75 -5.86
N PRO A 26 22.66 19.05 -5.58
CA PRO A 26 21.68 19.86 -4.88
C PRO A 26 20.41 20.07 -5.72
N PRO A 27 19.26 20.40 -5.08
CA PRO A 27 17.98 20.60 -5.77
C PRO A 27 17.97 21.78 -6.74
N PHE A 28 18.85 22.74 -6.55
CA PHE A 28 19.08 23.89 -7.44
C PHE A 28 20.56 24.01 -7.72
N ASP A 29 20.93 24.31 -8.98
CA ASP A 29 22.32 24.49 -9.37
C ASP A 29 22.93 25.70 -8.64
N PRO A 30 23.98 25.51 -7.83
CA PRO A 30 24.62 26.59 -7.08
C PRO A 30 25.26 27.64 -7.97
N GLN A 31 25.72 27.24 -9.16
CA GLN A 31 26.32 28.18 -10.09
C GLN A 31 25.26 29.09 -10.72
N ALA A 32 24.20 28.50 -11.23
CA ALA A 32 23.06 29.25 -11.76
C ALA A 32 22.43 30.19 -10.72
N LEU A 33 22.37 29.77 -9.44
CA LEU A 33 21.89 30.65 -8.36
C LEU A 33 22.83 31.84 -8.12
N ARG A 34 24.14 31.63 -8.15
CA ARG A 34 25.15 32.73 -7.98
C ARG A 34 25.07 33.73 -9.14
N ASP A 35 25.00 33.21 -10.37
CA ASP A 35 24.99 34.02 -11.59
C ASP A 35 23.69 34.86 -11.70
N ALA A 36 22.58 34.38 -11.14
CA ALA A 36 21.32 35.10 -11.10
C ALA A 36 21.33 36.31 -10.12
N GLY A 37 22.28 36.37 -9.20
CA GLY A 37 22.37 37.43 -8.19
C GLY A 37 21.46 37.15 -6.96
N LEU A 38 21.78 37.88 -5.87
CA LEU A 38 21.22 37.56 -4.52
C LEU A 38 19.70 37.63 -4.46
N GLU A 39 19.07 38.64 -5.05
CA GLU A 39 17.61 38.83 -5.01
C GLU A 39 16.88 37.71 -5.80
N LYS A 40 17.40 37.39 -6.99
CA LYS A 40 16.82 36.33 -7.82
C LYS A 40 17.04 34.96 -7.20
N MET A 41 18.20 34.71 -6.59
CA MET A 41 18.47 33.50 -5.82
C MET A 41 17.43 33.30 -4.68
N ARG A 42 17.18 34.37 -3.90
CA ARG A 42 16.16 34.34 -2.82
C ARG A 42 14.76 34.05 -3.37
N GLU A 43 14.41 34.69 -4.49
CA GLU A 43 13.15 34.44 -5.17
C GLU A 43 13.01 32.97 -5.61
N ILE A 44 14.00 32.42 -6.29
CA ILE A 44 14.03 31.02 -6.75
C ILE A 44 13.85 30.07 -5.57
N ILE A 45 14.66 30.20 -4.50
CA ILE A 45 14.57 29.34 -3.34
C ILE A 45 13.21 29.45 -2.68
N ARG A 46 12.59 30.64 -2.65
CA ARG A 46 11.31 30.87 -2.00
C ARG A 46 10.11 30.37 -2.82
N THR A 47 10.17 30.47 -4.14
CA THR A 47 9.00 30.29 -5.00
C THR A 47 9.05 29.06 -5.89
N GLN A 48 10.23 28.70 -6.41
CA GLN A 48 10.33 27.60 -7.37
C GLN A 48 10.36 26.24 -6.65
N PRO A 49 9.46 25.31 -7.00
CA PRO A 49 9.54 23.94 -6.47
C PRO A 49 10.82 23.27 -6.96
N PRO A 50 11.49 22.45 -6.12
CA PRO A 50 12.63 21.69 -6.56
C PRO A 50 12.21 20.65 -7.62
N PRO A 51 13.08 20.34 -8.58
CA PRO A 51 12.81 19.26 -9.53
C PRO A 51 12.71 17.93 -8.78
N LYS A 52 12.01 16.97 -9.37
CA LYS A 52 11.96 15.62 -8.79
C LYS A 52 13.34 14.97 -8.87
N PRO A 53 13.84 14.35 -7.80
CA PRO A 53 15.12 13.64 -7.79
C PRO A 53 15.28 12.66 -8.96
N SER A 54 14.23 11.87 -9.25
CA SER A 54 14.24 10.94 -10.39
C SER A 54 14.35 11.62 -11.75
N THR A 55 13.75 12.79 -11.92
CA THR A 55 13.81 13.57 -13.17
C THR A 55 15.20 14.18 -13.34
N GLN A 56 15.77 14.74 -12.27
CA GLN A 56 17.10 15.33 -12.30
C GLN A 56 18.17 14.28 -12.64
N LEU A 57 18.11 13.09 -12.03
CA LEU A 57 19.00 11.99 -12.41
C LEU A 57 18.83 11.56 -13.86
N SER A 58 17.59 11.52 -14.35
CA SER A 58 17.34 11.14 -15.75
C SER A 58 17.87 12.17 -16.76
N SER A 59 18.00 13.45 -16.36
CA SER A 59 18.53 14.51 -17.25
C SER A 59 20.04 14.48 -17.42
N ILE A 60 20.78 13.75 -16.55
CA ILE A 60 22.24 13.61 -16.59
C ILE A 60 22.69 12.23 -17.08
N SER A 61 21.85 11.52 -17.82
CA SER A 61 22.09 10.13 -18.23
C SER A 61 23.42 9.89 -18.97
N ASP A 62 24.03 10.94 -19.52
CA ASP A 62 25.30 10.86 -20.25
C ASP A 62 26.33 11.87 -19.72
N GLY A 63 27.55 11.40 -19.43
CA GLY A 63 28.68 12.24 -19.03
C GLY A 63 29.40 11.79 -17.77
N ASP A 64 30.50 12.51 -17.44
CA ASP A 64 31.36 12.21 -16.29
C ASP A 64 30.62 12.27 -14.95
N ALA A 65 29.66 13.18 -14.82
CA ALA A 65 28.85 13.31 -13.60
C ALA A 65 27.99 12.06 -13.37
N ALA A 66 27.31 11.58 -14.41
CA ALA A 66 26.51 10.35 -14.35
C ALA A 66 27.37 9.14 -13.96
N THR A 67 28.55 9.02 -14.58
CA THR A 67 29.50 7.93 -14.30
C THR A 67 29.96 7.95 -12.85
N LYS A 68 30.32 9.11 -12.30
CA LYS A 68 30.72 9.27 -10.90
C LYS A 68 29.62 8.90 -9.93
N ILE A 69 28.37 9.34 -10.18
CA ILE A 69 27.22 9.03 -9.34
C ILE A 69 26.92 7.53 -9.40
N ALA A 70 26.92 6.93 -10.60
CA ALA A 70 26.68 5.51 -10.79
C ALA A 70 27.70 4.64 -10.04
N GLN A 71 28.98 5.00 -10.14
CA GLN A 71 30.07 4.33 -9.43
C GLN A 71 29.92 4.46 -7.90
N ALA A 72 29.68 5.68 -7.40
CA ALA A 72 29.53 5.93 -5.98
C ALA A 72 28.31 5.19 -5.37
N ARG A 73 27.27 4.93 -6.16
CA ARG A 73 26.06 4.19 -5.75
C ARG A 73 26.07 2.72 -6.15
N GLN A 74 27.11 2.25 -6.85
CA GLN A 74 27.21 0.87 -7.35
C GLN A 74 25.96 0.42 -8.13
N THR A 75 25.36 1.35 -8.89
CA THR A 75 24.14 1.10 -9.66
C THR A 75 24.08 2.01 -10.89
N GLN A 76 23.27 1.61 -11.86
CA GLN A 76 23.03 2.44 -13.05
C GLN A 76 22.07 3.60 -12.72
N ILE A 77 22.28 4.76 -13.35
CA ILE A 77 21.46 5.96 -13.17
C ILE A 77 19.97 5.68 -13.42
N ALA A 78 19.63 4.94 -14.47
CA ALA A 78 18.25 4.57 -14.77
C ALA A 78 17.58 3.72 -13.67
N ALA A 79 18.33 2.78 -13.08
CA ALA A 79 17.87 1.97 -11.98
C ALA A 79 17.66 2.80 -10.71
N LEU A 80 18.60 3.70 -10.42
CA LEU A 80 18.50 4.63 -9.28
C LEU A 80 17.30 5.58 -9.46
N ALA A 81 17.13 6.19 -10.62
CA ALA A 81 15.99 7.05 -10.93
C ALA A 81 14.65 6.27 -10.80
N GLY A 82 14.60 5.02 -11.25
CA GLY A 82 13.46 4.13 -11.08
C GLY A 82 13.14 3.81 -9.62
N LEU A 83 14.16 3.64 -8.78
CA LEU A 83 14.00 3.43 -7.35
C LEU A 83 13.44 4.67 -6.65
N LEU A 84 13.99 5.85 -6.95
CA LEU A 84 13.54 7.12 -6.37
C LEU A 84 12.09 7.43 -6.74
N ARG A 85 11.72 7.25 -8.02
CA ARG A 85 10.39 7.55 -8.56
C ARG A 85 9.26 6.80 -7.87
N LYS A 86 9.56 5.64 -7.27
CA LYS A 86 8.51 4.84 -6.60
C LYS A 86 7.96 5.56 -5.37
N GLU A 87 8.81 5.97 -4.47
CA GLU A 87 8.37 6.53 -3.19
C GLU A 87 9.44 7.39 -2.51
N LEU A 88 10.73 7.06 -2.68
CA LEU A 88 11.80 7.64 -1.89
C LEU A 88 11.94 9.15 -2.14
N GLU A 89 11.66 9.62 -3.36
CA GLU A 89 11.71 11.04 -3.71
C GLU A 89 10.65 11.90 -2.99
N TRP A 90 9.59 11.30 -2.46
CA TRP A 90 8.54 12.05 -1.76
C TRP A 90 9.06 12.64 -0.45
N ILE A 91 9.98 11.95 0.24
CA ILE A 91 10.52 12.41 1.53
C ILE A 91 11.25 13.75 1.38
N PRO A 92 12.30 13.89 0.56
CA PRO A 92 12.94 15.18 0.38
C PRO A 92 12.01 16.22 -0.24
N LEU A 93 11.11 15.84 -1.14
CA LEU A 93 10.15 16.78 -1.75
C LEU A 93 9.16 17.34 -0.72
N LYS A 94 8.70 16.55 0.27
CA LYS A 94 7.89 17.04 1.39
C LYS A 94 8.69 17.99 2.27
N ALA A 95 9.91 17.64 2.63
CA ALA A 95 10.78 18.50 3.43
C ALA A 95 11.08 19.84 2.74
N LEU A 96 11.18 19.86 1.40
CA LEU A 96 11.48 21.03 0.56
C LEU A 96 10.22 21.84 0.15
N LYS A 97 9.04 21.53 0.68
CA LYS A 97 7.84 22.32 0.41
C LYS A 97 8.07 23.79 0.76
N LYS A 98 7.51 24.70 -0.08
CA LYS A 98 7.67 26.14 0.12
C LYS A 98 6.88 26.64 1.33
N GLN A 99 5.66 26.16 1.47
CA GLN A 99 4.84 26.44 2.63
C GLN A 99 5.32 25.61 3.82
N ARG A 100 5.62 26.28 4.95
CA ARG A 100 6.17 25.64 6.15
C ARG A 100 5.22 24.59 6.75
N ASN A 101 3.92 24.85 6.69
CA ASN A 101 2.88 23.95 7.20
C ASN A 101 2.72 22.65 6.40
N GLU A 102 3.24 22.59 5.16
CA GLU A 102 3.22 21.38 4.34
C GLU A 102 4.46 20.49 4.55
N ARG A 103 5.47 20.98 5.31
CA ARG A 103 6.66 20.21 5.67
C ARG A 103 6.36 19.27 6.83
N TYR A 104 7.33 18.41 7.15
CA TYR A 104 7.31 17.70 8.43
C TYR A 104 7.36 18.67 9.59
N ASP A 105 6.71 18.31 10.71
CA ASP A 105 6.70 19.17 11.90
C ASP A 105 8.06 19.16 12.61
N SER A 106 8.83 18.08 12.49
CA SER A 106 10.15 17.96 13.10
C SER A 106 11.10 17.09 12.24
N ALA A 107 12.41 17.19 12.52
CA ALA A 107 13.43 16.30 11.98
C ALA A 107 13.17 14.84 12.37
N LYS A 108 12.55 14.59 13.53
CA LYS A 108 12.15 13.26 13.97
C LYS A 108 11.11 12.66 13.02
N ASP A 109 10.08 13.42 12.65
CA ASP A 109 9.01 12.93 11.76
C ASP A 109 9.56 12.58 10.37
N MET A 110 10.48 13.40 9.85
CA MET A 110 11.22 13.07 8.62
C MET A 110 12.03 11.78 8.76
N GLY A 111 12.71 11.60 9.91
CA GLY A 111 13.47 10.38 10.21
C GLY A 111 12.56 9.15 10.36
N ASP A 112 11.37 9.31 10.94
CA ASP A 112 10.37 8.24 11.03
C ASP A 112 9.90 7.82 9.64
N ASP A 113 9.74 8.75 8.71
CA ASP A 113 9.32 8.44 7.34
C ASP A 113 10.43 7.70 6.55
N ILE A 114 11.70 8.03 6.80
CA ILE A 114 12.82 7.25 6.27
C ILE A 114 12.79 5.81 6.84
N ARG A 115 12.53 5.65 8.14
CA ARG A 115 12.41 4.32 8.75
C ARG A 115 11.24 3.53 8.17
N ARG A 116 10.07 4.17 7.94
CA ARG A 116 8.93 3.54 7.25
C ARG A 116 9.30 3.07 5.85
N TYR A 117 10.04 3.90 5.08
CA TYR A 117 10.52 3.49 3.76
C TYR A 117 11.34 2.20 3.82
N LEU A 118 12.33 2.15 4.74
CA LEU A 118 13.20 0.99 4.92
C LEU A 118 12.42 -0.25 5.39
N ALA A 119 11.37 -0.07 6.19
CA ALA A 119 10.47 -1.14 6.66
C ALA A 119 9.42 -1.56 5.61
N GLY A 120 9.36 -0.89 4.45
CA GLY A 120 8.33 -1.14 3.42
C GLY A 120 6.92 -0.69 3.82
N GLU A 121 6.81 0.22 4.78
CA GLU A 121 5.56 0.78 5.29
C GLU A 121 5.09 1.97 4.44
N ALA A 122 3.85 2.40 4.63
CA ALA A 122 3.31 3.58 3.97
C ALA A 122 3.97 4.85 4.53
N LEU A 123 4.39 5.73 3.63
CA LEU A 123 5.04 6.99 3.97
C LEU A 123 4.01 8.07 4.31
N GLU A 124 4.38 8.95 5.22
CA GLU A 124 3.64 10.18 5.49
C GLU A 124 3.74 11.17 4.32
N ALA A 125 4.91 11.22 3.66
CA ALA A 125 5.11 11.99 2.43
C ALA A 125 4.34 11.43 1.23
N GLY A 126 3.76 10.23 1.35
CA GLY A 126 3.01 9.58 0.28
C GLY A 126 1.62 10.20 0.07
N PRO A 127 0.93 9.79 -0.99
CA PRO A 127 -0.42 10.24 -1.25
C PRO A 127 -1.37 9.80 -0.13
N GLU A 128 -2.36 10.65 0.21
CA GLU A 128 -3.42 10.37 1.19
C GLU A 128 -4.45 9.33 0.69
N SER A 129 -3.99 8.34 -0.06
CA SER A 129 -4.83 7.29 -0.62
C SER A 129 -4.93 6.10 0.33
N THR A 130 -6.16 5.76 0.72
CA THR A 130 -6.45 4.53 1.49
C THR A 130 -5.98 3.28 0.75
N ILE A 131 -6.07 3.28 -0.59
CA ILE A 131 -5.62 2.18 -1.45
C ILE A 131 -4.10 2.00 -1.35
N TYR A 132 -3.32 3.09 -1.35
CA TYR A 132 -1.88 3.05 -1.17
C TYR A 132 -1.49 2.42 0.17
N ARG A 133 -2.10 2.90 1.26
CA ARG A 133 -1.85 2.39 2.63
C ARG A 133 -2.25 0.91 2.75
N PHE A 134 -3.42 0.55 2.24
CA PHE A 134 -3.90 -0.84 2.23
C PHE A 134 -2.97 -1.78 1.45
N LYS A 135 -2.53 -1.38 0.24
CA LYS A 135 -1.59 -2.16 -0.57
C LYS A 135 -0.26 -2.41 0.14
N LYS A 136 0.25 -1.41 0.88
CA LYS A 136 1.46 -1.54 1.68
C LYS A 136 1.28 -2.52 2.85
N THR A 137 0.19 -2.39 3.59
CA THR A 137 -0.14 -3.30 4.70
C THR A 137 -0.31 -4.74 4.21
N LEU A 138 -1.02 -4.93 3.10
CA LEU A 138 -1.21 -6.24 2.49
C LEU A 138 0.12 -6.87 2.06
N ARG A 139 1.03 -6.06 1.47
CA ARG A 139 2.34 -6.54 1.04
C ARG A 139 3.25 -6.90 2.20
N LYS A 140 3.18 -6.17 3.32
CA LYS A 140 3.95 -6.43 4.54
C LYS A 140 3.48 -7.70 5.25
N HIS A 141 2.17 -7.93 5.30
CA HIS A 141 1.55 -9.03 6.05
C HIS A 141 0.96 -10.13 5.15
N LYS A 142 1.58 -10.40 3.99
CA LYS A 142 1.11 -11.41 3.03
C LYS A 142 0.76 -12.75 3.66
N GLY A 143 1.62 -13.27 4.54
CA GLY A 143 1.40 -14.56 5.19
C GLY A 143 0.14 -14.59 6.05
N LEU A 144 -0.15 -13.52 6.79
CA LEU A 144 -1.34 -13.43 7.63
C LEU A 144 -2.61 -13.39 6.77
N PHE A 145 -2.62 -12.62 5.68
CA PHE A 145 -3.76 -12.55 4.78
C PHE A 145 -4.00 -13.86 4.03
N ILE A 146 -2.93 -14.58 3.63
CA ILE A 146 -3.05 -15.91 3.01
C ILE A 146 -3.63 -16.90 4.03
N ALA A 147 -3.14 -16.92 5.26
CA ALA A 147 -3.67 -17.78 6.31
C ALA A 147 -5.15 -17.49 6.60
N ALA A 148 -5.54 -16.22 6.72
CA ALA A 148 -6.92 -15.82 6.91
C ALA A 148 -7.83 -16.25 5.74
N ALA A 149 -7.34 -16.12 4.50
CA ALA A 149 -8.07 -16.56 3.30
C ALA A 149 -8.28 -18.09 3.29
N ILE A 150 -7.27 -18.88 3.68
CA ILE A 150 -7.39 -20.35 3.79
C ILE A 150 -8.44 -20.72 4.84
N VAL A 151 -8.37 -20.12 6.03
CA VAL A 151 -9.35 -20.37 7.09
C VAL A 151 -10.76 -20.02 6.63
N PHE A 152 -10.93 -18.88 5.96
CA PHE A 152 -12.22 -18.47 5.41
C PHE A 152 -12.77 -19.49 4.39
N LEU A 153 -11.94 -19.97 3.46
CA LEU A 153 -12.33 -20.98 2.48
C LEU A 153 -12.74 -22.30 3.11
N VAL A 154 -12.01 -22.74 4.16
CA VAL A 154 -12.37 -23.96 4.92
C VAL A 154 -13.71 -23.80 5.60
N LEU A 155 -13.97 -22.67 6.24
CA LEU A 155 -15.25 -22.39 6.89
C LEU A 155 -16.41 -22.35 5.89
N VAL A 156 -16.24 -21.66 4.77
CA VAL A 156 -17.26 -21.62 3.71
C VAL A 156 -17.52 -23.00 3.13
N GLY A 157 -16.47 -23.77 2.85
CA GLY A 157 -16.58 -25.15 2.38
C GLY A 157 -17.32 -26.04 3.39
N GLY A 158 -17.01 -25.91 4.69
CA GLY A 158 -17.70 -26.63 5.76
C GLY A 158 -19.20 -26.29 5.85
N ILE A 159 -19.56 -25.01 5.73
CA ILE A 159 -20.98 -24.59 5.71
C ILE A 159 -21.70 -25.19 4.50
N ILE A 160 -21.10 -25.15 3.31
CA ILE A 160 -21.71 -25.69 2.09
C ILE A 160 -21.93 -27.19 2.22
N THR A 161 -20.95 -27.96 2.71
CA THR A 161 -21.09 -29.41 2.89
C THR A 161 -22.19 -29.75 3.91
N THR A 162 -22.20 -29.10 5.07
CA THR A 162 -23.19 -29.31 6.10
C THR A 162 -24.62 -29.00 5.63
N THR A 163 -24.80 -27.91 4.89
CA THR A 163 -26.11 -27.54 4.34
C THR A 163 -26.59 -28.52 3.28
N THR A 164 -25.70 -28.98 2.40
CA THR A 164 -26.08 -29.97 1.38
C THR A 164 -26.44 -31.33 1.98
N GLU A 165 -25.71 -31.79 3.01
CA GLU A 165 -26.05 -33.02 3.72
C GLU A 165 -27.36 -32.91 4.48
N SER A 166 -27.63 -31.80 5.16
CA SER A 166 -28.88 -31.53 5.84
C SER A 166 -30.08 -31.56 4.88
N ILE A 167 -29.97 -30.95 3.71
CA ILE A 167 -31.02 -30.98 2.68
C ILE A 167 -31.27 -32.41 2.17
N ARG A 168 -30.19 -33.19 1.94
CA ARG A 168 -30.29 -34.57 1.51
C ARG A 168 -30.96 -35.45 2.57
N ALA A 169 -30.56 -35.31 3.84
CA ALA A 169 -31.16 -36.06 4.94
C ALA A 169 -32.64 -35.73 5.10
N ASN A 170 -33.06 -34.48 5.05
CA ASN A 170 -34.45 -34.07 5.09
C ASN A 170 -35.25 -34.65 3.93
N LYS A 171 -34.72 -34.67 2.71
CA LYS A 171 -35.40 -35.28 1.56
C LYS A 171 -35.57 -36.78 1.70
N GLN A 172 -34.58 -37.49 2.22
CA GLN A 172 -34.68 -38.92 2.48
C GLN A 172 -35.72 -39.24 3.58
N ALA A 173 -35.76 -38.42 4.63
CA ALA A 173 -36.76 -38.56 5.71
C ALA A 173 -38.17 -38.34 5.19
N THR A 174 -38.43 -37.37 4.32
CA THR A 174 -39.76 -37.17 3.71
C THR A 174 -40.17 -38.33 2.82
N ILE A 175 -39.26 -38.84 1.98
CA ILE A 175 -39.56 -40.03 1.13
C ILE A 175 -39.88 -41.26 2.00
N ALA A 176 -39.10 -41.51 3.05
CA ALA A 176 -39.35 -42.65 3.96
C ALA A 176 -40.69 -42.53 4.69
N LEU A 177 -41.12 -41.33 5.09
CA LEU A 177 -42.44 -41.07 5.67
C LEU A 177 -43.57 -41.32 4.67
N GLU A 178 -43.41 -40.91 3.40
CA GLU A 178 -44.39 -41.17 2.35
C GLU A 178 -44.54 -42.68 2.06
N GLU A 179 -43.43 -43.41 1.97
CA GLU A 179 -43.43 -44.85 1.78
C GLU A 179 -44.14 -45.58 2.95
N LYS A 180 -43.82 -45.16 4.19
CA LYS A 180 -44.46 -45.72 5.37
C LYS A 180 -45.98 -45.48 5.36
N SER A 181 -46.42 -44.25 5.07
CA SER A 181 -47.85 -43.93 5.01
C SER A 181 -48.56 -44.67 3.91
N ARG A 182 -47.96 -44.93 2.75
CA ARG A 182 -48.50 -45.77 1.68
C ARG A 182 -48.64 -47.24 2.12
N ALA A 183 -47.61 -47.79 2.79
CA ALA A 183 -47.62 -49.16 3.28
C ALA A 183 -48.66 -49.34 4.35
N GLU A 184 -48.89 -48.41 5.26
CA GLU A 184 -49.93 -48.39 6.25
C GLU A 184 -51.32 -48.33 5.59
N ALA A 185 -51.51 -47.46 4.59
CA ALA A 185 -52.79 -47.37 3.86
C ALA A 185 -53.13 -48.67 3.10
N VAL A 186 -52.13 -49.33 2.48
CA VAL A 186 -52.35 -50.64 1.83
C VAL A 186 -52.67 -51.69 2.83
N LYS A 187 -52.02 -51.73 4.00
CA LYS A 187 -52.32 -52.67 5.08
C LYS A 187 -53.72 -52.50 5.57
N ASP A 188 -54.14 -51.28 5.84
CA ASP A 188 -55.54 -51.00 6.34
C ASP A 188 -56.60 -51.36 5.30
N PHE A 189 -56.30 -51.06 4.00
CA PHE A 189 -57.18 -51.46 2.91
C PHE A 189 -57.35 -53.00 2.84
N VAL A 190 -56.23 -53.74 2.86
CA VAL A 190 -56.26 -55.24 2.85
C VAL A 190 -56.97 -55.77 4.08
N THR A 191 -56.74 -55.23 5.25
CA THR A 191 -57.42 -55.67 6.52
C THR A 191 -58.92 -55.44 6.44
N THR A 192 -59.36 -54.30 5.93
CA THR A 192 -60.79 -53.98 5.76
C THR A 192 -61.44 -54.89 4.72
N MET A 193 -60.78 -55.19 3.62
CA MET A 193 -61.26 -56.12 2.59
C MET A 193 -61.44 -57.55 3.19
N LEU A 194 -60.44 -58.02 3.92
CA LEU A 194 -60.52 -59.36 4.55
C LEU A 194 -61.63 -59.45 5.62
N SER A 195 -61.82 -58.39 6.41
CA SER A 195 -62.88 -58.34 7.42
C SER A 195 -64.30 -58.23 6.81
N SER A 196 -64.45 -57.84 5.56
CA SER A 196 -65.72 -57.76 4.85
C SER A 196 -66.12 -59.06 4.14
N VAL A 197 -65.23 -60.06 4.11
CA VAL A 197 -65.46 -61.36 3.46
C VAL A 197 -65.76 -62.47 4.42
N ASP A 198 -65.65 -62.23 5.75
CA ASP A 198 -66.02 -63.22 6.77
C ASP A 198 -67.53 -63.10 7.08
N PRO A 199 -68.38 -64.15 6.83
CA PRO A 199 -69.86 -64.12 7.00
C PRO A 199 -70.29 -64.20 8.45
#